data_845955b6230aca5a52e413e80b280e50
#
_entry.id   845955b6230aca5a52e413e80b280e50
#
_cell.length_a   1.000
_cell.length_b   1.000
_cell.length_c   1.000
_cell.angle_alpha   90.00
_cell.angle_beta   90.00
_cell.angle_gamma   90.00
#
_symmetry.space_group_name_H-M   'P 1'
#
loop_
_entity.id
_entity.type
_entity.pdbx_description
1 polymer ?
#
loop_
_entity_poly.entity_id
_entity_poly.type
_entity_poly.pdbx_seq_one_letter_code
_entity_poly.pdbx_strand_id
1 'polypeptide(L)'
;RKIGREEISPEEEKRIKSLGQSSDVYQRLIDSFAPHIQGQSLIKEAILLLIVGSNQRLLGDGSKIRGDINVFLVGDPGTAKSEMLKFCARIAPRGLYTSGRGSTAAGLTAAVVRDKTGIMMLEAGAVVLGDQGLVSIDEFDKMKPEDRSALHEVMEQQSASIAKGGIVATLNARTSILAAANPMYGKYDPFKNITENVNLPIPLLTRFDLIFVVRDIPTKERD
;
A
#
# COMPACT_ATOMS: atom_id res chain seq x y z
N ARG A 1 4.01 21.31 -1.78
CA ARG A 1 5.34 20.99 -2.37
C ARG A 1 5.07 20.43 -3.74
N LYS A 2 5.46 21.13 -4.83
CA LYS A 2 5.65 20.51 -6.14
C LYS A 2 6.70 19.42 -5.92
N ILE A 3 6.32 18.16 -6.01
CA ILE A 3 7.27 17.06 -6.16
C ILE A 3 7.91 17.32 -7.51
N GLY A 4 9.16 17.82 -7.51
CA GLY A 4 9.92 18.03 -8.73
C GLY A 4 9.93 16.69 -9.48
N ARG A 5 9.46 16.68 -10.72
CA ARG A 5 9.90 15.67 -11.67
C ARG A 5 11.41 15.90 -11.74
N GLU A 6 12.20 14.96 -11.21
CA GLU A 6 13.61 14.91 -11.55
C GLU A 6 13.64 14.83 -13.07
N GLU A 7 14.18 15.85 -13.71
CA GLU A 7 14.32 15.86 -15.16
C GLU A 7 15.35 14.78 -15.48
N ILE A 8 14.88 13.69 -16.09
CA ILE A 8 15.72 12.59 -16.54
C ILE A 8 16.62 13.15 -17.63
N SER A 9 17.92 13.07 -17.45
CA SER A 9 18.90 13.49 -18.45
C SER A 9 18.79 12.62 -19.72
N PRO A 10 19.16 13.13 -20.91
CA PRO A 10 19.14 12.35 -22.14
C PRO A 10 19.96 11.06 -22.07
N GLU A 11 21.04 11.07 -21.29
CA GLU A 11 21.88 9.89 -21.07
C GLU A 11 21.17 8.84 -20.20
N GLU A 12 20.49 9.27 -19.13
CA GLU A 12 19.70 8.39 -18.29
C GLU A 12 18.51 7.79 -19.07
N GLU A 13 17.83 8.62 -19.88
CA GLU A 13 16.74 8.14 -20.72
C GLU A 13 17.23 7.04 -21.69
N LYS A 14 18.40 7.24 -22.32
CA LYS A 14 19.00 6.25 -23.21
C LYS A 14 19.35 4.95 -22.46
N ARG A 15 19.88 5.05 -21.24
CA ARG A 15 20.18 3.89 -20.40
C ARG A 15 18.92 3.14 -19.99
N ILE A 16 17.84 3.85 -19.60
CA ILE A 16 16.55 3.25 -19.24
C ILE A 16 15.95 2.50 -20.43
N LYS A 17 15.94 3.12 -21.62
CA LYS A 17 15.46 2.49 -22.86
C LYS A 17 16.26 1.24 -23.21
N SER A 18 17.58 1.29 -23.11
CA SER A 18 18.44 0.13 -23.36
C SER A 18 18.18 -1.01 -22.37
N LEU A 19 18.01 -0.68 -21.08
CA LEU A 19 17.65 -1.68 -20.07
C LEU A 19 16.28 -2.30 -20.36
N GLY A 20 15.30 -1.51 -20.74
CA GLY A 20 13.94 -1.97 -21.07
C GLY A 20 13.87 -2.91 -22.29
N GLN A 21 14.88 -2.88 -23.17
CA GLN A 21 14.98 -3.78 -24.32
C GLN A 21 15.68 -5.11 -23.99
N SER A 22 16.25 -5.25 -22.80
CA SER A 22 16.90 -6.48 -22.38
C SER A 22 15.87 -7.58 -22.13
N SER A 23 16.14 -8.80 -22.60
CA SER A 23 15.24 -9.96 -22.43
C SER A 23 15.08 -10.39 -20.97
N ASP A 24 16.04 -10.04 -20.11
CA ASP A 24 16.09 -10.38 -18.68
C ASP A 24 15.64 -9.24 -17.76
N VAL A 25 15.16 -8.12 -18.32
CA VAL A 25 14.79 -6.91 -17.54
C VAL A 25 13.79 -7.23 -16.43
N TYR A 26 12.81 -8.07 -16.71
CA TYR A 26 11.77 -8.41 -15.74
C TYR A 26 12.34 -9.11 -14.51
N GLN A 27 13.16 -10.12 -14.72
CA GLN A 27 13.84 -10.85 -13.62
C GLN A 27 14.77 -9.92 -12.85
N ARG A 28 15.55 -9.08 -13.54
CA ARG A 28 16.45 -8.12 -12.89
C ARG A 28 15.71 -7.10 -12.02
N LEU A 29 14.51 -6.67 -12.43
CA LEU A 29 13.67 -5.80 -11.60
C LEU A 29 13.22 -6.51 -10.32
N ILE A 30 12.78 -7.77 -10.41
CA ILE A 30 12.40 -8.58 -9.25
C ILE A 30 13.59 -8.75 -8.30
N ASP A 31 14.75 -9.10 -8.81
CA ASP A 31 15.96 -9.34 -8.02
C ASP A 31 16.51 -8.05 -7.38
N SER A 32 16.31 -6.91 -8.03
CA SER A 32 16.72 -5.60 -7.51
C SER A 32 15.80 -5.06 -6.41
N PHE A 33 14.59 -5.61 -6.28
CA PHE A 33 13.67 -5.19 -5.22
C PHE A 33 14.11 -5.78 -3.88
N ALA A 34 14.42 -4.90 -2.91
CA ALA A 34 14.88 -5.27 -1.57
C ALA A 34 15.93 -6.41 -1.61
N PRO A 35 17.10 -6.20 -2.20
CA PRO A 35 18.08 -7.27 -2.47
C PRO A 35 18.63 -7.92 -1.19
N HIS A 36 18.55 -7.23 -0.05
CA HIS A 36 18.92 -7.76 1.26
C HIS A 36 17.92 -8.79 1.81
N ILE A 37 16.73 -8.90 1.22
CA ILE A 37 15.74 -9.91 1.59
C ILE A 37 15.87 -11.07 0.61
N GLN A 38 16.28 -12.22 1.10
CA GLN A 38 16.46 -13.44 0.30
C GLN A 38 15.12 -14.15 0.04
N GLY A 39 14.96 -14.73 -1.14
CA GLY A 39 13.76 -15.45 -1.53
C GLY A 39 12.55 -14.56 -1.77
N GLN A 40 11.35 -15.13 -1.63
CA GLN A 40 10.03 -14.45 -1.75
C GLN A 40 9.82 -13.74 -3.09
N SER A 41 10.34 -14.30 -4.18
CA SER A 41 10.30 -13.72 -5.54
C SER A 41 8.87 -13.36 -5.98
N LEU A 42 7.88 -14.20 -5.69
CA LEU A 42 6.48 -13.94 -6.01
C LEU A 42 5.92 -12.70 -5.28
N ILE A 43 6.31 -12.48 -4.02
CA ILE A 43 5.90 -11.29 -3.28
C ILE A 43 6.58 -10.05 -3.84
N LYS A 44 7.88 -10.14 -4.15
CA LYS A 44 8.62 -9.04 -4.79
C LYS A 44 8.01 -8.68 -6.15
N GLU A 45 7.65 -9.66 -6.95
CA GLU A 45 6.97 -9.50 -8.22
C GLU A 45 5.61 -8.79 -8.04
N ALA A 46 4.77 -9.27 -7.10
CA ALA A 46 3.48 -8.66 -6.80
C ALA A 46 3.61 -7.19 -6.35
N ILE A 47 4.63 -6.88 -5.54
CA ILE A 47 4.88 -5.50 -5.10
C ILE A 47 5.37 -4.62 -6.25
N LEU A 48 6.19 -5.14 -7.16
CA LEU A 48 6.58 -4.40 -8.37
C LEU A 48 5.39 -4.10 -9.26
N LEU A 49 4.50 -5.06 -9.47
CA LEU A 49 3.26 -4.86 -10.23
C LEU A 49 2.34 -3.83 -9.56
N LEU A 50 2.27 -3.84 -8.22
CA LEU A 50 1.54 -2.84 -7.45
C LEU A 50 2.13 -1.43 -7.64
N ILE A 51 3.46 -1.27 -7.63
CA ILE A 51 4.12 0.03 -7.84
C ILE A 51 3.85 0.55 -9.26
N VAL A 52 3.90 -0.32 -10.27
CA VAL A 52 3.64 0.05 -11.66
C VAL A 52 2.16 0.38 -11.86
N GLY A 53 1.28 -0.45 -11.29
CA GLY A 53 -0.16 -0.30 -11.43
C GLY A 53 -0.63 -0.27 -12.88
N SER A 54 -1.84 0.20 -13.09
CA SER A 54 -2.37 0.48 -14.43
C SER A 54 -3.24 1.74 -14.44
N ASN A 55 -3.54 2.26 -15.61
CA ASN A 55 -4.50 3.35 -15.75
C ASN A 55 -5.93 2.85 -15.51
N GLN A 56 -6.74 3.67 -14.85
CA GLN A 56 -8.17 3.43 -14.73
C GLN A 56 -8.78 3.31 -16.13
N ARG A 57 -9.62 2.30 -16.35
CA ARG A 57 -10.34 2.09 -17.59
C ARG A 57 -11.82 2.44 -17.43
N LEU A 58 -12.35 3.19 -18.39
CA LEU A 58 -13.78 3.42 -18.54
C LEU A 58 -14.34 2.37 -19.48
N LEU A 59 -15.37 1.67 -19.06
CA LEU A 59 -16.11 0.73 -19.90
C LEU A 59 -17.20 1.46 -20.70
N GLY A 60 -17.69 0.82 -21.76
CA GLY A 60 -18.71 1.42 -22.65
C GLY A 60 -20.07 1.69 -21.97
N ASP A 61 -20.34 1.05 -20.83
CA ASP A 61 -21.50 1.28 -19.97
C ASP A 61 -21.32 2.42 -18.96
N GLY A 62 -20.17 3.11 -18.98
CA GLY A 62 -19.81 4.18 -18.05
C GLY A 62 -19.24 3.69 -16.72
N SER A 63 -19.14 2.38 -16.49
CA SER A 63 -18.48 1.84 -15.32
C SER A 63 -16.96 2.04 -15.37
N LYS A 64 -16.32 2.12 -14.20
CA LYS A 64 -14.88 2.35 -14.06
C LYS A 64 -14.22 1.12 -13.47
N ILE A 65 -13.18 0.62 -14.15
CA ILE A 65 -12.28 -0.38 -13.58
C ILE A 65 -11.07 0.36 -13.00
N ARG A 66 -10.80 0.16 -11.70
CA ARG A 66 -9.61 0.73 -11.05
C ARG A 66 -8.34 0.12 -11.63
N GLY A 67 -7.27 0.90 -11.67
CA GLY A 67 -5.94 0.44 -12.07
C GLY A 67 -5.01 0.13 -10.89
N ASP A 68 -5.41 0.52 -9.67
CA ASP A 68 -4.63 0.31 -8.45
C ASP A 68 -4.72 -1.15 -8.00
N ILE A 69 -3.61 -1.71 -7.56
CA ILE A 69 -3.51 -3.07 -7.02
C ILE A 69 -3.26 -2.97 -5.52
N ASN A 70 -4.03 -3.72 -4.74
CA ASN A 70 -3.87 -3.81 -3.29
C ASN A 70 -3.31 -5.18 -2.90
N VAL A 71 -2.24 -5.18 -2.11
CA VAL A 71 -1.55 -6.39 -1.68
C VAL A 71 -1.52 -6.48 -0.16
N PHE A 72 -1.83 -7.66 0.36
CA PHE A 72 -1.82 -7.93 1.78
C PHE A 72 -0.83 -9.05 2.13
N LEU A 73 0.09 -8.75 3.04
CA LEU A 73 1.06 -9.69 3.57
C LEU A 73 0.66 -10.10 5.00
N VAL A 74 0.31 -11.35 5.19
CA VAL A 74 0.05 -11.89 6.52
C VAL A 74 1.07 -12.95 6.86
N GLY A 75 1.62 -12.94 8.05
CA GLY A 75 2.57 -14.00 8.39
C GLY A 75 3.34 -13.76 9.68
N ASP A 76 4.20 -14.72 9.99
CA ASP A 76 4.92 -14.79 11.24
C ASP A 76 5.80 -13.54 11.48
N PRO A 77 6.02 -13.13 12.73
CA PRO A 77 7.00 -12.10 13.07
C PRO A 77 8.41 -12.49 12.55
N GLY A 78 9.20 -11.50 12.17
CA GLY A 78 10.57 -11.74 11.71
C GLY A 78 10.69 -12.10 10.22
N THR A 79 9.61 -12.23 9.47
CA THR A 79 9.62 -12.60 8.04
C THR A 79 9.87 -11.42 7.08
N ALA A 80 10.49 -10.36 7.54
CA ALA A 80 10.90 -9.16 6.79
C ALA A 80 9.75 -8.36 6.11
N LYS A 81 8.48 -8.57 6.50
CA LYS A 81 7.33 -7.84 5.95
C LYS A 81 7.50 -6.33 6.06
N SER A 82 7.80 -5.83 7.26
CA SER A 82 8.00 -4.39 7.52
C SER A 82 9.11 -3.78 6.67
N GLU A 83 10.19 -4.52 6.44
CA GLU A 83 11.30 -4.05 5.61
C GLU A 83 10.90 -3.96 4.13
N MET A 84 10.10 -4.91 3.62
CA MET A 84 9.53 -4.81 2.26
C MET A 84 8.61 -3.58 2.13
N LEU A 85 7.76 -3.32 3.13
CA LEU A 85 6.87 -2.17 3.13
C LEU A 85 7.64 -0.84 3.11
N LYS A 86 8.66 -0.71 3.95
CA LYS A 86 9.52 0.48 4.01
C LYS A 86 10.28 0.68 2.70
N PHE A 87 10.84 -0.41 2.15
CA PHE A 87 11.54 -0.35 0.88
C PHE A 87 10.62 0.09 -0.25
N CYS A 88 9.41 -0.49 -0.33
CA CYS A 88 8.39 -0.15 -1.30
C CYS A 88 8.00 1.33 -1.22
N ALA A 89 7.68 1.84 -0.02
CA ALA A 89 7.32 3.24 0.18
C ALA A 89 8.45 4.21 -0.21
N ARG A 90 9.71 3.79 -0.07
CA ARG A 90 10.87 4.62 -0.44
C ARG A 90 11.07 4.74 -1.95
N ILE A 91 10.83 3.66 -2.71
CA ILE A 91 11.07 3.65 -4.16
C ILE A 91 9.84 4.05 -4.98
N ALA A 92 8.64 3.87 -4.43
CA ALA A 92 7.40 4.18 -5.13
C ALA A 92 7.21 5.69 -5.30
N PRO A 93 6.71 6.16 -6.47
CA PRO A 93 6.27 7.53 -6.62
C PRO A 93 5.17 7.84 -5.60
N ARG A 94 5.32 8.96 -4.85
CA ARG A 94 4.41 9.33 -3.75
C ARG A 94 4.19 8.19 -2.75
N GLY A 95 5.23 7.38 -2.50
CA GLY A 95 5.18 6.31 -1.53
C GLY A 95 5.16 6.86 -0.10
N LEU A 96 4.21 6.39 0.71
CA LEU A 96 4.08 6.73 2.13
C LEU A 96 4.09 5.46 2.96
N TYR A 97 4.68 5.55 4.14
CA TYR A 97 4.70 4.47 5.13
C TYR A 97 4.02 4.93 6.39
N THR A 98 3.12 4.12 6.91
CA THR A 98 2.45 4.35 8.20
C THR A 98 2.29 3.03 8.95
N SER A 99 2.04 3.12 10.26
CA SER A 99 1.71 1.96 11.10
C SER A 99 0.25 2.01 11.49
N GLY A 100 -0.44 0.88 11.39
CA GLY A 100 -1.83 0.74 11.82
C GLY A 100 -2.03 1.04 13.31
N ARG A 101 -1.03 0.78 14.14
CA ARG A 101 -1.08 1.08 15.58
C ARG A 101 -1.09 2.58 15.88
N GLY A 102 -0.41 3.39 15.08
CA GLY A 102 -0.27 4.83 15.28
C GLY A 102 -1.18 5.69 14.41
N SER A 103 -1.86 5.10 13.43
CA SER A 103 -2.75 5.84 12.53
C SER A 103 -4.14 6.01 13.15
N THR A 104 -4.80 7.08 12.73
CA THR A 104 -6.21 7.36 13.04
C THR A 104 -6.97 7.51 11.72
N ALA A 105 -8.30 7.36 11.75
CA ALA A 105 -9.14 7.59 10.56
C ALA A 105 -8.84 8.95 9.92
N ALA A 106 -8.73 10.00 10.72
CA ALA A 106 -8.37 11.34 10.27
C ALA A 106 -6.96 11.43 9.69
N GLY A 107 -5.98 10.78 10.30
CA GLY A 107 -4.59 10.72 9.80
C GLY A 107 -4.46 9.86 8.53
N LEU A 108 -5.36 8.92 8.31
CA LEU A 108 -5.42 8.15 7.07
C LEU A 108 -6.13 8.94 5.95
N THR A 109 -7.27 9.56 6.23
CA THR A 109 -8.13 10.19 5.22
C THR A 109 -7.92 11.71 5.16
N ALA A 110 -8.59 12.46 6.00
CA ALA A 110 -8.42 13.89 6.15
C ALA A 110 -8.96 14.37 7.51
N ALA A 111 -8.43 15.48 7.99
CA ALA A 111 -8.88 16.16 9.19
C ALA A 111 -9.23 17.62 8.92
N VAL A 112 -10.20 18.15 9.67
CA VAL A 112 -10.41 19.60 9.79
C VAL A 112 -9.73 20.05 11.07
N VAL A 113 -8.71 20.86 10.93
CA VAL A 113 -7.92 21.43 12.01
C VAL A 113 -8.10 22.94 12.05
N ARG A 114 -7.89 23.54 13.23
CA ARG A 114 -7.90 24.98 13.38
C ARG A 114 -6.46 25.48 13.41
N ASP A 115 -6.14 26.43 12.56
CA ASP A 115 -4.82 27.04 12.54
C ASP A 115 -4.61 28.00 13.73
N LYS A 116 -3.42 28.58 13.83
CA LYS A 116 -3.06 29.53 14.91
C LYS A 116 -3.89 30.82 14.87
N THR A 117 -4.49 31.14 13.74
CA THR A 117 -5.35 32.33 13.55
C THR A 117 -6.83 32.04 13.80
N GLY A 118 -7.17 30.77 14.12
CA GLY A 118 -8.54 30.32 14.38
C GLY A 118 -9.30 29.91 13.12
N ILE A 119 -8.67 29.94 11.94
CA ILE A 119 -9.28 29.54 10.68
C ILE A 119 -9.31 28.01 10.58
N MET A 120 -10.44 27.47 10.15
CA MET A 120 -10.58 26.03 9.90
C MET A 120 -9.90 25.66 8.58
N MET A 121 -8.99 24.69 8.63
CA MET A 121 -8.22 24.21 7.48
C MET A 121 -8.42 22.71 7.30
N LEU A 122 -8.33 22.25 6.05
CA LEU A 122 -8.34 20.83 5.72
C LEU A 122 -6.90 20.31 5.67
N GLU A 123 -6.62 19.29 6.48
CA GLU A 123 -5.33 18.57 6.49
C GLU A 123 -5.53 17.19 5.85
N ALA A 124 -4.75 16.91 4.79
CA ALA A 124 -4.83 15.65 4.07
C ALA A 124 -4.10 14.54 4.82
N GLY A 125 -4.75 13.38 4.96
CA GLY A 125 -4.15 12.18 5.54
C GLY A 125 -3.36 11.35 4.51
N ALA A 126 -2.82 10.22 4.97
CA ALA A 126 -1.87 9.41 4.21
C ALA A 126 -2.41 8.95 2.85
N VAL A 127 -3.66 8.46 2.77
CA VAL A 127 -4.24 7.97 1.50
C VAL A 127 -4.56 9.08 0.51
N VAL A 128 -4.87 10.28 0.99
CA VAL A 128 -5.07 11.45 0.14
C VAL A 128 -3.73 11.99 -0.37
N LEU A 129 -2.72 12.06 0.49
CA LEU A 129 -1.36 12.45 0.11
C LEU A 129 -0.74 11.47 -0.88
N GLY A 130 -1.09 10.18 -0.77
CA GLY A 130 -0.69 9.11 -1.66
C GLY A 130 -1.52 8.98 -2.93
N ASP A 131 -2.41 9.93 -3.26
CA ASP A 131 -3.21 9.88 -4.49
C ASP A 131 -2.32 9.69 -5.73
N GLN A 132 -2.66 8.69 -6.56
CA GLN A 132 -1.85 8.22 -7.68
C GLN A 132 -0.44 7.70 -7.28
N GLY A 133 -0.34 7.16 -6.09
CA GLY A 133 0.89 6.59 -5.53
C GLY A 133 0.59 5.37 -4.70
N LEU A 134 1.31 5.23 -3.58
CA LEU A 134 1.25 4.04 -2.74
C LEU A 134 1.25 4.42 -1.26
N VAL A 135 0.45 3.71 -0.49
CA VAL A 135 0.52 3.73 0.99
C VAL A 135 0.82 2.34 1.53
N SER A 136 1.95 2.22 2.21
CA SER A 136 2.33 1.03 2.96
C SER A 136 1.83 1.14 4.40
N ILE A 137 1.04 0.18 4.86
CA ILE A 137 0.46 0.16 6.21
C ILE A 137 0.96 -1.08 6.94
N ASP A 138 1.87 -0.88 7.88
CA ASP A 138 2.37 -1.95 8.73
C ASP A 138 1.47 -2.16 9.96
N GLU A 139 1.60 -3.29 10.64
CA GLU A 139 0.77 -3.63 11.82
C GLU A 139 -0.73 -3.40 11.58
N PHE A 140 -1.22 -3.81 10.41
CA PHE A 140 -2.61 -3.62 9.98
C PHE A 140 -3.62 -4.28 10.93
N ASP A 141 -3.22 -5.37 11.58
CA ASP A 141 -3.98 -6.07 12.62
C ASP A 141 -4.21 -5.22 13.89
N LYS A 142 -3.39 -4.20 14.12
CA LYS A 142 -3.47 -3.30 15.28
C LYS A 142 -4.33 -2.06 15.06
N MET A 143 -4.86 -1.86 13.86
CA MET A 143 -5.78 -0.76 13.56
C MET A 143 -7.07 -0.88 14.36
N LYS A 144 -7.60 0.25 14.80
CA LYS A 144 -8.92 0.32 15.45
C LYS A 144 -10.05 0.07 14.44
N PRO A 145 -11.22 -0.41 14.89
CA PRO A 145 -12.35 -0.67 14.01
C PRO A 145 -12.77 0.55 13.18
N GLU A 146 -12.76 1.75 13.77
CA GLU A 146 -13.13 3.00 13.09
C GLU A 146 -12.17 3.33 11.95
N ASP A 147 -10.86 3.12 12.18
CA ASP A 147 -9.81 3.39 11.20
C ASP A 147 -9.88 2.40 10.03
N ARG A 148 -10.20 1.12 10.33
CA ARG A 148 -10.45 0.09 9.30
C ARG A 148 -11.66 0.41 8.43
N SER A 149 -12.74 0.93 9.02
CA SER A 149 -13.94 1.32 8.29
C SER A 149 -13.66 2.48 7.34
N ALA A 150 -12.93 3.50 7.79
CA ALA A 150 -12.52 4.63 6.96
C ALA A 150 -11.63 4.18 5.79
N LEU A 151 -10.68 3.30 6.04
CA LEU A 151 -9.81 2.76 5.00
C LEU A 151 -10.60 1.90 3.99
N HIS A 152 -11.54 1.07 4.46
CA HIS A 152 -12.41 0.29 3.59
C HIS A 152 -13.19 1.17 2.63
N GLU A 153 -13.80 2.27 3.12
CA GLU A 153 -14.51 3.23 2.28
C GLU A 153 -13.60 3.86 1.21
N VAL A 154 -12.39 4.28 1.60
CA VAL A 154 -11.42 4.84 0.66
C VAL A 154 -11.00 3.82 -0.40
N MET A 155 -10.71 2.57 -0.01
CA MET A 155 -10.32 1.52 -0.96
C MET A 155 -11.45 1.18 -1.95
N GLU A 156 -12.70 1.36 -1.55
CA GLU A 156 -13.87 1.12 -2.39
C GLU A 156 -14.13 2.29 -3.34
N GLN A 157 -14.19 3.51 -2.80
CA GLN A 157 -14.63 4.70 -3.52
C GLN A 157 -13.48 5.46 -4.19
N GLN A 158 -12.22 5.18 -3.82
CA GLN A 158 -11.02 5.91 -4.24
C GLN A 158 -11.11 7.42 -3.96
N SER A 159 -11.87 7.77 -2.92
CA SER A 159 -12.06 9.12 -2.44
C SER A 159 -12.29 9.13 -0.93
N ALA A 160 -11.96 10.23 -0.30
CA ALA A 160 -12.24 10.49 1.11
C ALA A 160 -13.16 11.69 1.23
N SER A 161 -14.33 11.49 1.82
CA SER A 161 -15.31 12.55 2.05
C SER A 161 -15.23 13.05 3.47
N ILE A 162 -15.26 14.36 3.65
CA ILE A 162 -15.27 15.02 4.95
C ILE A 162 -16.38 16.06 5.01
N ALA A 163 -17.12 16.05 6.12
CA ALA A 163 -18.14 17.05 6.44
C ALA A 163 -17.99 17.42 7.93
N LYS A 164 -17.17 18.41 8.23
CA LYS A 164 -16.86 18.83 9.61
C LYS A 164 -16.47 20.29 9.66
N GLY A 165 -16.88 20.98 10.74
CA GLY A 165 -16.48 22.38 10.99
C GLY A 165 -16.90 23.37 9.92
N GLY A 166 -18.01 23.13 9.20
CA GLY A 166 -18.47 23.97 8.09
C GLY A 166 -17.75 23.69 6.75
N ILE A 167 -16.81 22.76 6.73
CA ILE A 167 -16.12 22.34 5.51
C ILE A 167 -16.75 21.03 5.02
N VAL A 168 -17.19 21.02 3.75
CA VAL A 168 -17.62 19.81 3.04
C VAL A 168 -16.73 19.66 1.82
N ALA A 169 -15.98 18.54 1.75
CA ALA A 169 -15.06 18.29 0.66
C ALA A 169 -14.97 16.78 0.35
N THR A 170 -14.77 16.45 -0.92
CA THR A 170 -14.40 15.11 -1.36
C THR A 170 -13.02 15.18 -1.99
N LEU A 171 -12.08 14.42 -1.45
CA LEU A 171 -10.69 14.38 -1.87
C LEU A 171 -10.41 13.09 -2.61
N ASN A 172 -9.63 13.15 -3.68
CA ASN A 172 -9.18 11.95 -4.37
C ASN A 172 -8.21 11.16 -3.48
N ALA A 173 -8.37 9.84 -3.48
CA ALA A 173 -7.53 8.91 -2.74
C ALA A 173 -7.35 7.60 -3.55
N ARG A 174 -6.97 7.77 -4.84
CA ARG A 174 -6.66 6.68 -5.78
C ARG A 174 -5.24 6.21 -5.49
N THR A 175 -5.11 5.36 -4.51
CA THR A 175 -3.82 4.90 -4.03
C THR A 175 -3.80 3.37 -3.95
N SER A 176 -2.68 2.77 -4.31
CA SER A 176 -2.42 1.36 -4.05
C SER A 176 -2.09 1.16 -2.57
N ILE A 177 -2.63 0.12 -1.98
CA ILE A 177 -2.39 -0.22 -0.58
C ILE A 177 -1.54 -1.48 -0.49
N LEU A 178 -0.39 -1.37 0.18
CA LEU A 178 0.42 -2.51 0.60
C LEU A 178 0.33 -2.63 2.12
N ALA A 179 -0.39 -3.64 2.62
CA ALA A 179 -0.58 -3.83 4.05
C ALA A 179 0.14 -5.07 4.57
N ALA A 180 0.61 -5.02 5.82
CA ALA A 180 1.19 -6.15 6.52
C ALA A 180 0.54 -6.35 7.89
N ALA A 181 0.30 -7.61 8.25
CA ALA A 181 -0.26 -8.01 9.54
C ALA A 181 0.46 -9.22 10.11
N ASN A 182 0.45 -9.33 11.43
CA ASN A 182 0.86 -10.53 12.14
C ASN A 182 -0.37 -11.36 12.49
N PRO A 183 -0.22 -12.70 12.59
CA PRO A 183 -1.28 -13.58 13.05
C PRO A 183 -1.64 -13.27 14.50
N MET A 184 -2.92 -13.40 14.84
CA MET A 184 -3.48 -13.12 16.16
C MET A 184 -2.76 -13.90 17.29
N TYR A 185 -2.36 -15.14 17.01
CA TYR A 185 -1.73 -16.04 18.00
C TYR A 185 -0.21 -16.12 17.86
N GLY A 186 0.40 -15.16 17.18
CA GLY A 186 1.86 -15.08 17.01
C GLY A 186 2.43 -15.96 15.92
N LYS A 187 1.73 -17.02 15.50
CA LYS A 187 2.08 -17.86 14.34
C LYS A 187 0.86 -18.10 13.47
N TYR A 188 1.09 -18.20 12.17
CA TYR A 188 0.05 -18.51 11.21
C TYR A 188 -0.34 -19.99 11.30
N ASP A 189 -1.62 -20.27 11.54
CA ASP A 189 -2.17 -21.61 11.60
C ASP A 189 -2.72 -22.01 10.21
N PRO A 190 -2.10 -22.97 9.51
CA PRO A 190 -2.54 -23.39 8.18
C PRO A 190 -3.88 -24.13 8.18
N PHE A 191 -4.37 -24.57 9.34
CA PHE A 191 -5.65 -25.28 9.48
C PHE A 191 -6.83 -24.32 9.73
N LYS A 192 -6.55 -23.03 9.93
CA LYS A 192 -7.56 -21.99 10.11
C LYS A 192 -7.69 -21.11 8.89
N ASN A 193 -8.87 -20.53 8.70
CA ASN A 193 -9.10 -19.55 7.66
C ASN A 193 -8.27 -18.28 7.91
N ILE A 194 -8.02 -17.50 6.87
CA ILE A 194 -7.26 -16.25 6.97
C ILE A 194 -7.91 -15.26 7.94
N THR A 195 -9.25 -15.18 7.96
CA THR A 195 -10.01 -14.32 8.86
C THR A 195 -9.81 -14.69 10.34
N GLU A 196 -9.65 -15.97 10.64
CA GLU A 196 -9.39 -16.47 12.00
C GLU A 196 -7.94 -16.21 12.41
N ASN A 197 -7.02 -16.20 11.44
CA ASN A 197 -5.62 -15.93 11.69
C ASN A 197 -5.35 -14.44 12.00
N VAL A 198 -6.05 -13.50 11.33
CA VAL A 198 -5.73 -12.05 11.42
C VAL A 198 -6.82 -11.20 12.05
N ASN A 199 -7.96 -11.78 12.42
CA ASN A 199 -9.11 -11.06 13.01
C ASN A 199 -9.49 -9.78 12.24
N LEU A 200 -9.58 -9.90 10.92
CA LEU A 200 -10.00 -8.82 10.04
C LEU A 200 -11.35 -9.13 9.42
N PRO A 201 -12.23 -8.15 9.26
CA PRO A 201 -13.53 -8.36 8.64
C PRO A 201 -13.37 -8.74 7.17
N ILE A 202 -14.19 -9.72 6.72
CA ILE A 202 -14.20 -10.22 5.34
C ILE A 202 -14.34 -9.07 4.31
N PRO A 203 -15.24 -8.07 4.50
CA PRO A 203 -15.36 -6.97 3.53
C PRO A 203 -14.06 -6.22 3.28
N LEU A 204 -13.23 -6.05 4.29
CA LEU A 204 -11.93 -5.40 4.14
C LEU A 204 -10.92 -6.29 3.40
N LEU A 205 -10.90 -7.59 3.71
CA LEU A 205 -10.02 -8.55 3.03
C LEU A 205 -10.34 -8.67 1.53
N THR A 206 -11.60 -8.57 1.14
CA THR A 206 -12.02 -8.62 -0.27
C THR A 206 -11.58 -7.40 -1.10
N ARG A 207 -11.07 -6.35 -0.46
CA ARG A 207 -10.49 -5.18 -1.15
C ARG A 207 -9.03 -5.38 -1.55
N PHE A 208 -8.38 -6.42 -1.03
CA PHE A 208 -7.05 -6.81 -1.47
C PHE A 208 -7.14 -7.78 -2.66
N ASP A 209 -6.40 -7.46 -3.71
CA ASP A 209 -6.35 -8.26 -4.94
C ASP A 209 -5.47 -9.49 -4.77
N LEU A 210 -4.40 -9.36 -3.98
CA LEU A 210 -3.47 -10.43 -3.68
C LEU A 210 -3.23 -10.51 -2.16
N ILE A 211 -3.28 -11.72 -1.64
CA ILE A 211 -3.01 -12.01 -0.22
C ILE A 211 -1.93 -13.08 -0.14
N PHE A 212 -0.80 -12.75 0.49
CA PHE A 212 0.31 -13.66 0.68
C PHE A 212 0.44 -14.07 2.14
N VAL A 213 0.60 -15.37 2.37
CA VAL A 213 0.90 -15.93 3.68
C VAL A 213 2.40 -16.19 3.77
N VAL A 214 3.07 -15.45 4.64
CA VAL A 214 4.53 -15.51 4.84
C VAL A 214 4.83 -16.26 6.13
N ARG A 215 5.20 -17.53 6.02
CA ARG A 215 5.52 -18.38 7.16
C ARG A 215 7.02 -18.46 7.36
N ASP A 216 7.43 -18.45 8.62
CA ASP A 216 8.80 -18.78 9.03
C ASP A 216 8.91 -20.31 9.12
N ILE A 217 9.37 -20.94 8.03
CA ILE A 217 9.60 -22.38 7.98
C ILE A 217 11.12 -22.56 7.96
N PRO A 218 11.73 -23.06 9.05
CA PRO A 218 13.15 -23.39 9.06
C PRO A 218 13.44 -24.46 8.01
N THR A 219 14.27 -24.12 7.04
CA THR A 219 14.76 -25.09 6.06
C THR A 219 16.28 -25.09 6.13
N LYS A 220 16.87 -26.29 6.21
CA LYS A 220 18.34 -26.49 6.30
C LYS A 220 19.15 -25.82 5.18
N GLU A 221 18.48 -25.32 4.14
CA GLU A 221 19.11 -24.65 3.00
C GLU A 221 19.05 -23.11 3.09
N ARG A 222 18.41 -22.56 4.13
CA ARG A 222 18.26 -21.10 4.30
C ARG A 222 18.95 -20.54 5.54
N ASP A 223 19.45 -21.37 6.41
CA ASP A 223 20.30 -21.06 7.56
C ASP A 223 21.77 -21.25 7.15
#